data_3a33501f4a51d6c5ded13456c3c6b331
#
_entry.id   3a33501f4a51d6c5ded13456c3c6b331
#
_cell.length_a   1.000
_cell.length_b   1.000
_cell.length_c   1.000
_cell.angle_alpha   90.00
_cell.angle_beta   90.00
_cell.angle_gamma   90.00
#
_symmetry.space_group_name_H-M   'P 1'
#
loop_
_entity.id
_entity.type
_entity.pdbx_description
1 polymer ?
#
loop_
_entity_poly.entity_id
_entity_poly.type
_entity_poly.pdbx_seq_one_letter_code
_entity_poly.pdbx_strand_id
1 'polypeptide(L)'
;MYKKYTIPVLSFFFLILSLPFIGILTKVNYDFNSIANFITNPYTLRIIFFSLYQAILSAIISCTLAIPLALALNRHKNHFIIKSIISLCGFSFVIPSILIVYSVIQIYGYNGFLNASFNFYNILSIDSIYGIKAILIAHVLLNT
;
A
#
# COMPACT_ATOMS: atom_id res chain seq x y z
N MET A 1 20.46 -25.67 21.12
CA MET A 1 21.63 -24.79 20.98
C MET A 1 21.27 -23.36 20.49
N TYR A 2 20.15 -23.16 19.80
CA TYR A 2 19.76 -21.86 19.22
C TYR A 2 19.24 -20.81 20.23
N LYS A 3 18.63 -21.20 21.35
CA LYS A 3 18.08 -20.28 22.36
C LYS A 3 19.07 -19.27 22.96
N LYS A 4 20.37 -19.59 23.00
CA LYS A 4 21.39 -18.75 23.62
C LYS A 4 21.68 -17.45 22.83
N TYR A 5 21.48 -17.46 21.53
CA TYR A 5 21.76 -16.31 20.66
C TYR A 5 20.49 -15.55 20.23
N THR A 6 19.31 -16.14 20.43
CA THR A 6 18.04 -15.53 20.03
C THR A 6 17.72 -14.26 20.83
N ILE A 7 17.99 -14.28 22.15
CA ILE A 7 17.70 -13.13 23.02
C ILE A 7 18.57 -11.92 22.67
N PRO A 8 19.92 -12.02 22.56
CA PRO A 8 20.75 -10.87 22.20
C PRO A 8 20.47 -10.33 20.80
N VAL A 9 20.15 -11.19 19.85
CA VAL A 9 19.76 -10.75 18.48
C VAL A 9 18.44 -10.00 18.51
N LEU A 10 17.41 -10.53 19.19
CA LEU A 10 16.13 -9.86 19.34
C LEU A 10 16.25 -8.51 20.08
N SER A 11 17.03 -8.45 21.15
CA SER A 11 17.24 -7.20 21.89
C SER A 11 17.96 -6.15 21.04
N PHE A 12 18.92 -6.55 20.21
CA PHE A 12 19.61 -5.66 19.28
C PHE A 12 18.66 -5.07 18.23
N PHE A 13 17.82 -5.93 17.61
CA PHE A 13 16.80 -5.45 16.66
C PHE A 13 15.78 -4.52 17.33
N PHE A 14 15.31 -4.87 18.53
CA PHE A 14 14.38 -4.03 19.27
C PHE A 14 14.99 -2.66 19.60
N LEU A 15 16.27 -2.62 19.97
CA LEU A 15 16.99 -1.39 20.26
C LEU A 15 17.10 -0.52 19.00
N ILE A 16 17.49 -1.08 17.86
CA ILE A 16 17.58 -0.34 16.60
C ILE A 16 16.21 0.20 16.19
N LEU A 17 15.16 -0.60 16.31
CA LEU A 17 13.81 -0.17 15.96
C LEU A 17 13.25 0.91 16.91
N SER A 18 13.67 0.90 18.20
CA SER A 18 13.22 1.90 19.18
C SER A 18 13.91 3.25 19.05
N LEU A 19 15.13 3.31 18.49
CA LEU A 19 15.91 4.56 18.36
C LEU A 19 15.15 5.70 17.66
N PRO A 20 14.51 5.51 16.49
CA PRO A 20 13.76 6.59 15.83
C PRO A 20 12.57 7.05 16.68
N PHE A 21 11.89 6.15 17.39
CA PHE A 21 10.78 6.52 18.29
C PHE A 21 11.27 7.35 19.47
N ILE A 22 12.37 6.94 20.10
CA ILE A 22 13.00 7.71 21.18
C ILE A 22 13.44 9.08 20.66
N GLY A 23 14.04 9.15 19.47
CA GLY A 23 14.43 10.41 18.83
C GLY A 23 13.26 11.36 18.60
N ILE A 24 12.12 10.85 18.17
CA ILE A 24 10.89 11.64 18.01
C ILE A 24 10.38 12.09 19.39
N LEU A 25 10.28 11.19 20.34
CA LEU A 25 9.77 11.47 21.69
C LEU A 25 10.60 12.53 22.43
N THR A 26 11.92 12.54 22.24
CA THR A 26 12.81 13.55 22.87
C THR A 26 12.73 14.92 22.21
N LYS A 27 12.24 15.01 20.96
CA LYS A 27 12.11 16.27 20.22
C LYS A 27 10.74 16.93 20.37
N VAL A 28 9.74 16.19 20.82
CA VAL A 28 8.38 16.71 20.98
C VAL A 28 8.29 17.46 22.30
N ASN A 29 7.97 18.76 22.24
CA ASN A 29 7.50 19.49 23.39
C ASN A 29 6.08 19.01 23.72
N TYR A 30 5.97 18.27 24.83
CA TYR A 30 4.68 17.74 25.28
C TYR A 30 3.81 18.83 25.92
N ASP A 31 3.41 19.81 25.09
CA ASP A 31 2.36 20.72 25.50
C ASP A 31 1.01 20.13 25.06
N PHE A 32 0.17 19.82 26.06
CA PHE A 32 -1.15 19.22 25.82
C PHE A 32 -2.02 20.09 24.90
N ASN A 33 -1.91 21.41 25.03
CA ASN A 33 -2.66 22.35 24.19
C ASN A 33 -2.21 22.28 22.72
N SER A 34 -0.92 22.12 22.48
CA SER A 34 -0.38 21.98 21.13
C SER A 34 -0.84 20.68 20.48
N ILE A 35 -0.88 19.58 21.23
CA ILE A 35 -1.39 18.29 20.76
C ILE A 35 -2.89 18.36 20.49
N ALA A 36 -3.67 18.95 21.39
CA ALA A 36 -5.11 19.12 21.20
C ALA A 36 -5.41 19.99 19.98
N ASN A 37 -4.72 21.10 19.80
CA ASN A 37 -4.86 21.99 18.66
C ASN A 37 -4.48 21.29 17.33
N PHE A 38 -3.45 20.43 17.34
CA PHE A 38 -3.08 19.66 16.16
C PHE A 38 -4.17 18.66 15.76
N ILE A 39 -4.73 17.93 16.74
CA ILE A 39 -5.78 16.92 16.48
C ILE A 39 -7.10 17.58 16.05
N THR A 40 -7.45 18.73 16.63
CA THR A 40 -8.69 19.45 16.31
C THR A 40 -8.58 20.33 15.06
N ASN A 41 -7.39 20.49 14.50
CA ASN A 41 -7.19 21.29 13.29
C ASN A 41 -7.99 20.69 12.12
N PRO A 42 -8.85 21.48 11.46
CA PRO A 42 -9.67 21.01 10.34
C PRO A 42 -8.85 20.40 9.19
N TYR A 43 -7.64 20.89 8.97
CA TYR A 43 -6.72 20.32 7.97
C TYR A 43 -6.25 18.91 8.37
N THR A 44 -5.85 18.72 9.62
CA THR A 44 -5.43 17.42 10.16
C THR A 44 -6.57 16.40 10.11
N LEU A 45 -7.77 16.81 10.54
CA LEU A 45 -8.96 15.98 10.48
C LEU A 45 -9.28 15.54 9.04
N ARG A 46 -9.21 16.46 8.08
CA ARG A 46 -9.43 16.14 6.67
C ARG A 46 -8.44 15.07 6.16
N ILE A 47 -7.16 15.18 6.52
CA ILE A 47 -6.15 14.19 6.14
C ILE A 47 -6.44 12.83 6.77
N ILE A 48 -6.79 12.79 8.06
CA ILE A 48 -7.12 11.56 8.78
C ILE A 48 -8.33 10.88 8.13
N PHE A 49 -9.42 11.61 7.91
CA PHE A 49 -10.63 11.08 7.29
C PHE A 49 -10.36 10.59 5.85
N PHE A 50 -9.60 11.35 5.07
CA PHE A 50 -9.22 10.94 3.72
C PHE A 50 -8.41 9.63 3.73
N SER A 51 -7.42 9.54 4.63
CA SER A 51 -6.58 8.34 4.75
C SER A 51 -7.39 7.11 5.19
N LEU A 52 -8.29 7.27 6.18
CA LEU A 52 -9.18 6.20 6.62
C LEU A 52 -10.14 5.76 5.51
N TYR A 53 -10.77 6.71 4.83
CA TYR A 53 -11.67 6.42 3.73
C TYR A 53 -10.97 5.64 2.61
N GLN A 54 -9.79 6.10 2.20
CA GLN A 54 -8.99 5.45 1.18
C GLN A 54 -8.55 4.04 1.61
N ALA A 55 -8.12 3.86 2.86
CA ALA A 55 -7.68 2.57 3.37
C ALA A 55 -8.83 1.55 3.41
N ILE A 56 -10.01 1.95 3.91
CA ILE A 56 -11.20 1.09 3.95
C ILE A 56 -11.64 0.72 2.53
N LEU A 57 -11.70 1.68 1.62
CA LEU A 57 -12.12 1.43 0.24
C LEU A 57 -11.15 0.49 -0.48
N SER A 58 -9.86 0.72 -0.32
CA SER A 58 -8.80 -0.16 -0.86
C SER A 58 -8.91 -1.58 -0.30
N ALA A 59 -9.10 -1.74 1.01
CA ALA A 59 -9.25 -3.05 1.65
C ALA A 59 -10.47 -3.82 1.13
N ILE A 60 -11.63 -3.17 1.01
CA ILE A 60 -12.85 -3.79 0.49
C ILE A 60 -12.64 -4.26 -0.96
N ILE A 61 -12.08 -3.40 -1.83
CA ILE A 61 -11.84 -3.76 -3.23
C ILE A 61 -10.83 -4.91 -3.32
N SER A 62 -9.72 -4.83 -2.59
CA SER A 62 -8.70 -5.90 -2.60
C SER A 62 -9.26 -7.23 -2.11
N CYS A 63 -10.04 -7.26 -1.01
CA CYS A 63 -10.66 -8.48 -0.52
C CYS A 63 -11.65 -9.08 -1.52
N THR A 64 -12.49 -8.24 -2.14
CA THR A 64 -13.47 -8.73 -3.13
C THR A 64 -12.82 -9.32 -4.37
N LEU A 65 -11.66 -8.82 -4.78
CA LEU A 65 -10.88 -9.37 -5.90
C LEU A 65 -10.04 -10.58 -5.48
N ALA A 66 -9.41 -10.52 -4.31
CA ALA A 66 -8.50 -11.57 -3.83
C ALA A 66 -9.22 -12.89 -3.51
N ILE A 67 -10.44 -12.85 -2.93
CA ILE A 67 -11.17 -14.06 -2.54
C ILE A 67 -11.44 -14.97 -3.75
N PRO A 68 -12.11 -14.53 -4.83
CA PRO A 68 -12.37 -15.40 -5.99
C PRO A 68 -11.07 -15.84 -6.66
N LEU A 69 -10.05 -14.97 -6.72
CA LEU A 69 -8.74 -15.32 -7.26
C LEU A 69 -8.08 -16.45 -6.44
N ALA A 70 -8.04 -16.31 -5.13
CA ALA A 70 -7.46 -17.31 -4.23
C ALA A 70 -8.20 -18.67 -4.33
N LEU A 71 -9.52 -18.65 -4.43
CA LEU A 71 -10.33 -19.86 -4.62
C LEU A 71 -10.03 -20.53 -5.96
N ALA A 72 -9.92 -19.75 -7.05
CA ALA A 72 -9.57 -20.28 -8.37
C ALA A 72 -8.16 -20.88 -8.39
N LEU A 73 -7.18 -20.21 -7.80
CA LEU A 73 -5.81 -20.71 -7.69
C LEU A 73 -5.73 -21.99 -6.85
N ASN A 74 -6.45 -22.06 -5.73
CA ASN A 74 -6.47 -23.26 -4.89
C ASN A 74 -7.12 -24.45 -5.58
N ARG A 75 -8.18 -24.22 -6.37
CA ARG A 75 -8.86 -25.28 -7.12
C ARG A 75 -7.94 -25.93 -8.17
N HIS A 76 -7.03 -25.18 -8.75
CA HIS A 76 -6.14 -25.63 -9.81
C HIS A 76 -4.66 -25.70 -9.40
N LYS A 77 -4.37 -25.81 -8.11
CA LYS A 77 -3.01 -25.73 -7.52
C LYS A 77 -1.97 -26.68 -8.10
N ASN A 78 -2.40 -27.77 -8.75
CA ASN A 78 -1.48 -28.77 -9.33
C ASN A 78 -0.98 -28.38 -10.73
N HIS A 79 -1.58 -27.38 -11.37
CA HIS A 79 -1.19 -26.94 -12.71
C HIS A 79 0.12 -26.13 -12.64
N PHE A 80 1.03 -26.36 -13.59
CA PHE A 80 2.32 -25.65 -13.65
C PHE A 80 2.15 -24.13 -13.73
N ILE A 81 1.21 -23.65 -14.56
CA ILE A 81 0.91 -22.23 -14.72
C ILE A 81 0.48 -21.60 -13.40
N ILE A 82 -0.35 -22.30 -12.63
CA ILE A 82 -0.83 -21.80 -11.33
C ILE A 82 0.30 -21.68 -10.31
N LYS A 83 1.21 -22.65 -10.28
CA LYS A 83 2.42 -22.57 -9.44
C LYS A 83 3.29 -21.37 -9.79
N SER A 84 3.43 -21.07 -11.08
CA SER A 84 4.17 -19.89 -11.54
C SER A 84 3.46 -18.58 -11.11
N ILE A 85 2.13 -18.49 -11.22
CA ILE A 85 1.36 -17.33 -10.76
C ILE A 85 1.52 -17.14 -9.26
N ILE A 86 1.39 -18.19 -8.45
CA ILE A 86 1.57 -18.11 -6.98
C ILE A 86 2.99 -17.62 -6.64
N SER A 87 4.00 -18.12 -7.37
CA SER A 87 5.38 -17.65 -7.20
C SER A 87 5.52 -16.16 -7.54
N LEU A 88 4.88 -15.71 -8.63
CA LEU A 88 4.89 -14.30 -9.03
C LEU A 88 4.20 -13.39 -8.01
N CYS A 89 3.11 -13.84 -7.37
CA CYS A 89 2.46 -13.07 -6.30
C CYS A 89 3.43 -12.76 -5.14
N GLY A 90 4.38 -13.66 -4.85
CA GLY A 90 5.41 -13.42 -3.86
C GLY A 90 6.35 -12.25 -4.19
N PHE A 91 6.55 -11.93 -5.47
CA PHE A 91 7.38 -10.81 -5.90
C PHE A 91 6.77 -9.44 -5.53
N SER A 92 5.45 -9.36 -5.34
CA SER A 92 4.78 -8.10 -4.94
C SER A 92 5.34 -7.55 -3.62
N PHE A 93 5.80 -8.42 -2.71
CA PHE A 93 6.42 -8.00 -1.44
C PHE A 93 7.87 -7.51 -1.60
N VAL A 94 8.52 -7.88 -2.70
CA VAL A 94 9.94 -7.52 -2.96
C VAL A 94 10.03 -6.22 -3.77
N ILE A 95 9.01 -5.93 -4.59
CA ILE A 95 9.00 -4.74 -5.43
C ILE A 95 8.74 -3.50 -4.56
N PRO A 96 9.64 -2.48 -4.60
CA PRO A 96 9.39 -1.22 -3.92
C PRO A 96 8.08 -0.57 -4.38
N SER A 97 7.24 -0.14 -3.43
CA SER A 97 5.94 0.46 -3.71
C SER A 97 6.01 1.66 -4.69
N ILE A 98 7.13 2.38 -4.68
CA ILE A 98 7.37 3.49 -5.61
C ILE A 98 7.35 3.05 -7.08
N LEU A 99 7.89 1.85 -7.39
CA LEU A 99 7.88 1.32 -8.75
C LEU A 99 6.46 0.97 -9.22
N ILE A 100 5.62 0.48 -8.30
CA ILE A 100 4.22 0.19 -8.62
C ILE A 100 3.45 1.47 -8.91
N VAL A 101 3.62 2.50 -8.08
CA VAL A 101 3.00 3.81 -8.33
C VAL A 101 3.45 4.38 -9.67
N TYR A 102 4.76 4.31 -9.96
CA TYR A 102 5.30 4.77 -11.24
C TYR A 102 4.71 3.98 -12.42
N SER A 103 4.61 2.65 -12.31
CA SER A 103 4.02 1.80 -13.34
C SER A 103 2.54 2.11 -13.59
N VAL A 104 1.77 2.37 -12.53
CA VAL A 104 0.37 2.80 -12.67
C VAL A 104 0.28 4.12 -13.43
N ILE A 105 1.15 5.09 -13.14
CA ILE A 105 1.20 6.36 -13.85
C ILE A 105 1.59 6.17 -15.33
N GLN A 106 2.57 5.30 -15.62
CA GLN A 106 3.01 5.02 -16.99
C GLN A 106 1.95 4.29 -17.83
N ILE A 107 1.15 3.46 -17.21
CA ILE A 107 0.09 2.71 -17.92
C ILE A 107 -1.17 3.55 -18.04
N TYR A 108 -1.65 4.09 -16.94
CA TYR A 108 -2.97 4.73 -16.81
C TYR A 108 -2.92 6.26 -16.82
N GLY A 109 -1.75 6.89 -16.78
CA GLY A 109 -1.61 8.36 -16.79
C GLY A 109 -2.07 9.00 -18.09
N TYR A 110 -2.20 10.32 -18.08
CA TYR A 110 -2.65 11.08 -19.28
C TYR A 110 -1.77 10.82 -20.52
N ASN A 111 -0.45 10.78 -20.33
CA ASN A 111 0.53 10.42 -21.35
C ASN A 111 0.91 8.93 -21.28
N GLY A 112 0.12 8.12 -20.58
CA GLY A 112 0.39 6.70 -20.39
C GLY A 112 0.05 5.86 -21.61
N PHE A 113 0.53 4.60 -21.59
CA PHE A 113 0.40 3.67 -22.69
C PHE A 113 -1.06 3.47 -23.16
N LEU A 114 -2.01 3.35 -22.22
CA LEU A 114 -3.42 3.13 -22.57
C LEU A 114 -4.04 4.34 -23.27
N ASN A 115 -3.71 5.55 -22.81
CA ASN A 115 -4.26 6.75 -23.44
C ASN A 115 -3.60 7.02 -24.80
N ALA A 116 -2.29 6.83 -24.91
CA ALA A 116 -1.56 6.98 -26.16
C ALA A 116 -2.00 5.98 -27.25
N SER A 117 -2.30 4.72 -26.84
CA SER A 117 -2.65 3.66 -27.79
C SER A 117 -4.15 3.58 -28.12
N PHE A 118 -5.02 3.89 -27.16
CA PHE A 118 -6.46 3.63 -27.28
C PHE A 118 -7.35 4.85 -27.01
N ASN A 119 -6.79 6.05 -26.79
CA ASN A 119 -7.56 7.22 -26.33
C ASN A 119 -8.48 6.92 -25.14
N PHE A 120 -7.94 6.20 -24.17
CA PHE A 120 -8.64 5.63 -23.03
C PHE A 120 -9.51 6.63 -22.26
N TYR A 121 -9.01 7.85 -22.08
CA TYR A 121 -9.74 8.93 -21.39
C TYR A 121 -11.00 9.36 -22.16
N ASN A 122 -10.92 9.44 -23.48
CA ASN A 122 -12.07 9.82 -24.32
C ASN A 122 -13.11 8.70 -24.36
N ILE A 123 -12.68 7.44 -24.43
CA ILE A 123 -13.59 6.28 -24.48
C ILE A 123 -14.39 6.13 -23.18
N LEU A 124 -13.73 6.30 -22.02
CA LEU A 124 -14.36 6.14 -20.72
C LEU A 124 -14.93 7.44 -20.13
N SER A 125 -14.80 8.56 -20.85
CA SER A 125 -15.21 9.89 -20.37
C SER A 125 -14.65 10.21 -18.98
N ILE A 126 -13.37 9.86 -18.74
CA ILE A 126 -12.68 10.06 -17.47
C ILE A 126 -11.82 11.31 -17.59
N ASP A 127 -12.11 12.34 -16.78
CA ASP A 127 -11.35 13.60 -16.79
C ASP A 127 -9.90 13.42 -16.35
N SER A 128 -9.69 12.56 -15.34
CA SER A 128 -8.35 12.28 -14.81
C SER A 128 -8.35 11.01 -13.97
N ILE A 129 -7.27 10.23 -14.09
CA ILE A 129 -7.03 9.09 -13.20
C ILE A 129 -6.24 9.50 -11.96
N TYR A 130 -5.64 10.70 -11.98
CA TYR A 130 -4.84 11.19 -10.84
C TYR A 130 -5.68 11.39 -9.57
N GLY A 131 -5.00 11.45 -8.42
CA GLY A 131 -5.65 11.56 -7.12
C GLY A 131 -6.03 10.20 -6.53
N ILE A 132 -7.20 10.12 -5.93
CA ILE A 132 -7.67 8.92 -5.20
C ILE A 132 -7.75 7.68 -6.09
N LYS A 133 -8.09 7.83 -7.38
CA LYS A 133 -8.21 6.72 -8.33
C LYS A 133 -6.87 6.01 -8.53
N ALA A 134 -5.80 6.77 -8.80
CA ALA A 134 -4.45 6.20 -8.97
C ALA A 134 -3.95 5.54 -7.68
N ILE A 135 -4.21 6.17 -6.53
CA ILE A 135 -3.85 5.62 -5.22
C ILE A 135 -4.56 4.30 -4.98
N LEU A 136 -5.87 4.22 -5.24
CA LEU A 136 -6.65 2.99 -5.08
C LEU A 136 -6.15 1.88 -6.00
N ILE A 137 -5.88 2.17 -7.28
CA ILE A 137 -5.35 1.18 -8.22
C ILE A 137 -4.02 0.63 -7.71
N ALA A 138 -3.09 1.51 -7.30
CA ALA A 138 -1.79 1.08 -6.77
C ALA A 138 -1.93 0.21 -5.51
N HIS A 139 -2.78 0.62 -4.56
CA HIS A 139 -3.01 -0.15 -3.33
C HIS A 139 -3.72 -1.48 -3.59
N VAL A 140 -4.70 -1.52 -4.48
CA VAL A 140 -5.38 -2.77 -4.86
C VAL A 140 -4.40 -3.73 -5.51
N LEU A 141 -3.57 -3.27 -6.45
CA LEU A 141 -2.55 -4.09 -7.09
C LEU A 141 -1.50 -4.63 -6.10
N LEU A 142 -1.19 -3.88 -5.05
CA LEU A 142 -0.25 -4.31 -3.99
C LEU A 142 -0.87 -5.34 -3.04
N ASN A 143 -2.18 -5.24 -2.78
CA ASN A 143 -2.85 -5.99 -1.72
C ASN A 143 -3.65 -7.21 -2.23
N THR A 144 -3.80 -7.36 -3.56
CA THR A 144 -4.47 -8.51 -4.18
C THR A 144 -3.50 -9.60 -4.58
#